data_a494826a71f1f814c9790491dd5b19c1
#
_entry.id   a494826a71f1f814c9790491dd5b19c1
#
_cell.length_a   1.000
_cell.length_b   1.000
_cell.length_c   1.000
_cell.angle_alpha   90.00
_cell.angle_beta   90.00
_cell.angle_gamma   90.00
#
_symmetry.space_group_name_H-M   'P 1'
#
loop_
_entity.id
_entity.type
_entity.pdbx_description
1 polymer ?
#
loop_
_entity_poly.entity_id
_entity_poly.type
_entity_poly.pdbx_seq_one_letter_code
_entity_poly.pdbx_strand_id
1 'polypeptide(L)'
;MPARQSPASRRWRMLQTLAVTTVLAGLLSACGVHPRPYTLASPEQKSEFPEIQWCGTLRLPGKWLDDTPVGGLSDIGWDQDESLLYAVSDRGWLHRLRLAFRHGELVGAKALNTYTLRDETDVSLRGALSDAEGLQLLRANNDRRGDSRLVISFEQQPRVEHFLPSGLAVSEPFTPMGARGAAPNNGMEALTLHPQYGMLAGLEATPEGMSEGMTRIFSLDDKHEWSYPLASDTGSSLTAMEMLPDGDMLMLERAFSPPFPLVISLRRAHLGEPGTQAEVRTLARLSSGDGWSLDNFEGLTHLEGNRFLMISDDNFSSFQTTLLSCFAVIEPEAFTAESAPE
;
A
#
# COMPACT_ATOMS: atom_id res chain seq x y z
N MET A 1 22.34 102.35 -6.27
CA MET A 1 22.75 101.54 -5.10
C MET A 1 21.70 100.41 -4.98
N PRO A 2 22.11 99.20 -5.03
CA PRO A 2 21.17 98.09 -5.26
C PRO A 2 20.59 97.50 -3.99
N ALA A 3 19.32 97.16 -4.04
CA ALA A 3 18.56 96.45 -3.04
C ALA A 3 18.96 94.97 -2.99
N ARG A 4 19.22 94.45 -1.79
CA ARG A 4 19.45 93.04 -1.59
C ARG A 4 18.10 92.29 -1.59
N GLN A 5 18.00 91.32 -2.48
CA GLN A 5 16.93 90.34 -2.49
C GLN A 5 17.29 89.16 -1.52
N SER A 6 16.39 88.82 -0.70
CA SER A 6 16.40 87.65 0.20
C SER A 6 16.13 86.36 -0.60
N PRO A 7 16.82 85.23 -0.30
CA PRO A 7 16.51 84.01 -1.00
C PRO A 7 15.30 83.29 -0.40
N ALA A 8 14.35 82.95 -1.27
CA ALA A 8 13.21 82.15 -0.97
C ALA A 8 13.58 80.72 -0.62
N SER A 9 13.13 80.25 0.52
CA SER A 9 13.22 78.92 0.96
C SER A 9 12.43 77.96 0.06
N ARG A 10 13.14 77.19 -0.75
CA ARG A 10 12.55 76.03 -1.47
C ARG A 10 12.37 74.93 -0.44
N ARG A 11 11.13 74.70 0.00
CA ARG A 11 10.70 73.50 0.65
C ARG A 11 10.69 72.37 -0.35
N TRP A 12 11.70 71.50 -0.26
CA TRP A 12 11.68 70.25 -0.97
C TRP A 12 10.70 69.30 -0.24
N ARG A 13 9.58 69.08 -0.86
CA ARG A 13 8.71 67.96 -0.50
C ARG A 13 9.35 66.71 -1.06
N MET A 14 10.01 65.93 -0.17
CA MET A 14 10.33 64.52 -0.48
C MET A 14 9.03 63.76 -0.55
N LEU A 15 8.58 63.43 -1.72
CA LEU A 15 7.61 62.36 -1.96
C LEU A 15 8.36 61.06 -1.69
N GLN A 16 8.14 60.51 -0.51
CA GLN A 16 8.46 59.11 -0.24
C GLN A 16 7.48 58.28 -1.00
N THR A 17 7.91 57.79 -2.14
CA THR A 17 7.24 56.70 -2.87
C THR A 17 7.46 55.44 -2.05
N LEU A 18 6.46 55.04 -1.28
CA LEU A 18 6.40 53.70 -0.66
C LEU A 18 6.23 52.71 -1.81
N ALA A 19 7.33 52.09 -2.23
CA ALA A 19 7.26 50.91 -3.07
C ALA A 19 6.72 49.77 -2.21
N VAL A 20 5.41 49.55 -2.28
CA VAL A 20 4.78 48.33 -1.80
C VAL A 20 5.20 47.23 -2.76
N THR A 21 6.29 46.56 -2.42
CA THR A 21 6.68 45.31 -3.05
C THR A 21 5.69 44.25 -2.58
N THR A 22 4.60 44.11 -3.34
CA THR A 22 3.69 42.97 -3.21
C THR A 22 4.51 41.77 -3.68
N VAL A 23 5.06 41.02 -2.72
CA VAL A 23 5.55 39.66 -2.95
C VAL A 23 4.31 38.83 -3.27
N LEU A 24 3.99 38.76 -4.54
CA LEU A 24 3.08 37.76 -5.08
C LEU A 24 3.82 36.43 -4.92
N ALA A 25 3.66 35.79 -3.76
CA ALA A 25 3.99 34.39 -3.61
C ALA A 25 3.06 33.66 -4.57
N GLY A 26 3.53 33.47 -5.79
CA GLY A 26 2.90 32.59 -6.75
C GLY A 26 2.87 31.21 -6.15
N LEU A 27 1.72 30.84 -5.59
CA LEU A 27 1.32 29.45 -5.42
C LEU A 27 1.22 28.87 -6.83
N LEU A 28 2.37 28.49 -7.37
CA LEU A 28 2.42 27.49 -8.42
C LEU A 28 1.87 26.23 -7.79
N SER A 29 0.55 26.05 -7.85
CA SER A 29 -0.08 24.77 -7.75
C SER A 29 0.54 23.92 -8.84
N ALA A 30 1.62 23.22 -8.51
CA ALA A 30 2.09 22.08 -9.27
C ALA A 30 0.98 21.03 -9.15
N CYS A 31 -0.04 21.17 -9.99
CA CYS A 31 -1.15 20.25 -10.05
C CYS A 31 -0.59 18.88 -10.38
N GLY A 32 -0.71 17.93 -9.46
CA GLY A 32 -0.55 16.52 -9.73
C GLY A 32 0.78 15.87 -9.36
N VAL A 33 1.78 16.57 -8.82
CA VAL A 33 3.12 16.00 -8.59
C VAL A 33 3.41 15.66 -7.12
N HIS A 34 2.57 16.08 -6.19
CA HIS A 34 2.75 15.82 -4.76
C HIS A 34 1.58 15.05 -4.18
N PRO A 35 1.85 14.11 -3.25
CA PRO A 35 0.82 13.47 -2.47
C PRO A 35 -0.06 14.49 -1.73
N ARG A 36 -1.35 14.21 -1.62
CA ARG A 36 -2.33 15.08 -0.95
C ARG A 36 -3.11 14.28 0.08
N PRO A 37 -3.46 14.89 1.24
CA PRO A 37 -4.36 14.24 2.18
C PRO A 37 -5.66 13.82 1.50
N TYR A 38 -6.16 12.65 1.88
CA TYR A 38 -7.41 12.09 1.38
C TYR A 38 -8.28 11.61 2.54
N THR A 39 -9.59 11.68 2.38
CA THR A 39 -10.54 11.26 3.41
C THR A 39 -11.31 10.05 2.92
N LEU A 40 -11.08 8.89 3.52
CA LEU A 40 -11.78 7.64 3.18
C LEU A 40 -13.23 7.65 3.65
N ALA A 41 -13.50 8.22 4.82
CA ALA A 41 -14.83 8.26 5.42
C ALA A 41 -14.91 9.33 6.53
N SER A 42 -16.12 9.61 7.00
CA SER A 42 -16.32 10.47 8.16
C SER A 42 -15.74 9.84 9.45
N PRO A 43 -15.50 10.62 10.51
CA PRO A 43 -15.06 10.07 11.79
C PRO A 43 -16.06 9.06 12.37
N GLU A 44 -17.36 9.28 12.18
CA GLU A 44 -18.42 8.39 12.67
C GLU A 44 -18.34 7.02 11.99
N GLN A 45 -18.20 6.96 10.67
CA GLN A 45 -18.03 5.71 9.93
C GLN A 45 -16.76 4.99 10.34
N LYS A 46 -15.66 5.70 10.55
CA LYS A 46 -14.39 5.12 11.01
C LYS A 46 -14.50 4.49 12.40
N SER A 47 -15.34 5.04 13.28
CA SER A 47 -15.57 4.52 14.64
C SER A 47 -16.42 3.24 14.69
N GLU A 48 -17.03 2.83 13.58
CA GLU A 48 -17.77 1.57 13.48
C GLU A 48 -16.86 0.34 13.61
N PHE A 49 -15.55 0.52 13.36
CA PHE A 49 -14.55 -0.55 13.43
C PHE A 49 -13.56 -0.29 14.56
N PRO A 50 -13.90 -0.65 15.82
CA PRO A 50 -13.10 -0.30 16.99
C PRO A 50 -11.70 -0.97 17.01
N GLU A 51 -11.52 -2.06 16.27
CA GLU A 51 -10.22 -2.72 16.13
C GLU A 51 -9.31 -2.08 15.07
N ILE A 52 -9.79 -1.08 14.33
CA ILE A 52 -9.03 -0.36 13.30
C ILE A 52 -8.89 1.12 13.68
N GLN A 53 -7.67 1.53 13.95
CA GLN A 53 -7.35 2.95 14.19
C GLN A 53 -6.65 3.56 12.97
N TRP A 54 -7.33 4.45 12.29
CA TRP A 54 -6.80 5.12 11.09
C TRP A 54 -5.73 6.15 11.46
N CYS A 55 -4.60 6.16 10.72
CA CYS A 55 -3.48 7.08 10.89
C CYS A 55 -3.12 7.84 9.60
N GLY A 56 -4.12 8.23 8.83
CA GLY A 56 -3.98 9.09 7.66
C GLY A 56 -4.00 8.35 6.33
N THR A 57 -4.50 9.05 5.32
CA THR A 57 -4.53 8.56 3.93
C THR A 57 -4.03 9.65 3.01
N LEU A 58 -3.23 9.26 2.03
CA LEU A 58 -2.72 10.11 0.96
C LEU A 58 -3.23 9.64 -0.39
N ARG A 59 -3.64 10.59 -1.23
CA ARG A 59 -3.74 10.39 -2.67
C ARG A 59 -2.37 10.62 -3.28
N LEU A 60 -1.81 9.60 -3.92
CA LEU A 60 -0.55 9.72 -4.65
C LEU A 60 -0.77 10.42 -6.01
N PRO A 61 0.25 11.08 -6.57
CA PRO A 61 0.15 11.69 -7.90
C PRO A 61 0.21 10.61 -8.98
N GLY A 62 -0.39 10.82 -10.14
CA GLY A 62 -0.31 9.91 -11.28
C GLY A 62 1.08 9.83 -11.95
N LYS A 63 2.02 10.64 -11.49
CA LYS A 63 3.43 10.59 -11.88
C LYS A 63 4.30 11.34 -10.88
N TRP A 64 5.58 10.97 -10.80
CA TRP A 64 6.58 11.67 -10.00
C TRP A 64 7.18 12.89 -10.73
N LEU A 65 8.06 13.64 -10.02
CA LEU A 65 8.71 14.86 -10.55
C LEU A 65 9.56 14.64 -11.80
N ASP A 66 10.05 13.43 -12.02
CA ASP A 66 10.82 13.02 -13.20
C ASP A 66 9.95 12.47 -14.34
N ASP A 67 8.63 12.72 -14.29
CA ASP A 67 7.62 12.22 -15.19
C ASP A 67 7.43 10.68 -15.17
N THR A 68 8.04 9.97 -14.23
CA THR A 68 7.81 8.52 -14.07
C THR A 68 6.34 8.26 -13.71
N PRO A 69 5.64 7.38 -14.43
CA PRO A 69 4.27 7.02 -14.11
C PRO A 69 4.15 6.43 -12.70
N VAL A 70 3.08 6.78 -12.00
CA VAL A 70 2.65 6.15 -10.73
C VAL A 70 1.27 5.59 -10.98
N GLY A 71 1.12 4.30 -10.84
CA GLY A 71 -0.14 3.59 -11.07
C GLY A 71 0.10 2.12 -11.29
N GLY A 72 -0.98 1.35 -11.34
CA GLY A 72 -0.90 -0.09 -11.41
C GLY A 72 -0.11 -0.67 -10.23
N LEU A 73 -0.25 -0.08 -9.02
CA LEU A 73 0.51 -0.49 -7.85
C LEU A 73 -0.18 -1.65 -7.16
N SER A 74 0.32 -2.84 -7.40
CA SER A 74 -0.26 -4.10 -6.94
C SER A 74 0.08 -4.38 -5.47
N ASP A 75 1.35 -4.18 -5.04
CA ASP A 75 1.70 -4.44 -3.64
C ASP A 75 2.81 -3.51 -3.13
N ILE A 76 2.98 -3.49 -1.79
CA ILE A 76 3.96 -2.68 -1.07
C ILE A 76 4.71 -3.49 -0.03
N GLY A 77 5.96 -3.10 0.24
CA GLY A 77 6.78 -3.68 1.31
C GLY A 77 7.56 -2.62 2.07
N TRP A 78 7.54 -2.69 3.39
CA TRP A 78 8.26 -1.74 4.25
C TRP A 78 9.63 -2.29 4.67
N ASP A 79 10.67 -1.51 4.38
CA ASP A 79 12.03 -1.74 4.87
C ASP A 79 12.26 -0.90 6.13
N GLN A 80 12.21 -1.55 7.28
CA GLN A 80 12.38 -0.92 8.59
C GLN A 80 13.80 -0.36 8.77
N ASP A 81 14.82 -1.10 8.29
CA ASP A 81 16.23 -0.73 8.47
C ASP A 81 16.59 0.51 7.64
N GLU A 82 16.03 0.63 6.44
CA GLU A 82 16.22 1.78 5.56
C GLU A 82 15.18 2.89 5.76
N SER A 83 14.06 2.60 6.44
CA SER A 83 12.88 3.45 6.54
C SER A 83 12.35 3.85 5.15
N LEU A 84 12.18 2.85 4.28
CA LEU A 84 11.73 3.00 2.91
C LEU A 84 10.53 2.09 2.62
N LEU A 85 9.57 2.63 1.88
CA LEU A 85 8.49 1.86 1.28
C LEU A 85 8.88 1.51 -0.14
N TYR A 86 8.80 0.24 -0.48
CA TYR A 86 8.85 -0.28 -1.84
C TYR A 86 7.43 -0.49 -2.35
N ALA A 87 7.19 -0.22 -3.62
CA ALA A 87 5.91 -0.52 -4.28
C ALA A 87 6.21 -1.10 -5.66
N VAL A 88 5.58 -2.22 -5.98
CA VAL A 88 5.64 -2.85 -7.31
C VAL A 88 4.41 -2.50 -8.13
N SER A 89 4.54 -2.53 -9.44
CA SER A 89 3.49 -2.24 -10.39
C SER A 89 3.36 -3.41 -11.39
N ASP A 90 2.14 -3.69 -11.84
CA ASP A 90 1.76 -4.63 -12.90
C ASP A 90 2.53 -4.43 -14.22
N ARG A 91 3.17 -3.26 -14.39
CA ARG A 91 4.05 -2.94 -15.53
C ARG A 91 5.52 -3.10 -15.24
N GLY A 92 5.88 -3.75 -14.14
CA GLY A 92 7.27 -4.03 -13.79
C GLY A 92 8.05 -2.80 -13.33
N TRP A 93 7.38 -1.81 -12.73
CA TRP A 93 8.03 -0.72 -12.01
C TRP A 93 8.23 -1.09 -10.56
N LEU A 94 9.38 -0.71 -10.00
CA LEU A 94 9.69 -0.77 -8.58
C LEU A 94 9.97 0.63 -8.08
N HIS A 95 9.05 1.20 -7.32
CA HIS A 95 9.17 2.52 -6.72
C HIS A 95 9.76 2.41 -5.31
N ARG A 96 10.62 3.36 -4.95
CA ARG A 96 11.13 3.53 -3.59
C ARG A 96 10.67 4.88 -3.05
N LEU A 97 9.98 4.87 -1.92
CA LEU A 97 9.39 6.05 -1.31
C LEU A 97 9.91 6.24 0.11
N ARG A 98 10.06 7.51 0.51
CA ARG A 98 10.22 7.88 1.91
C ARG A 98 8.93 8.47 2.42
N LEU A 99 8.43 7.92 3.53
CA LEU A 99 7.22 8.38 4.18
C LEU A 99 7.53 9.48 5.19
N ALA A 100 6.57 10.35 5.44
CA ALA A 100 6.61 11.37 6.47
C ALA A 100 5.41 11.22 7.41
N PHE A 101 5.71 11.11 8.70
CA PHE A 101 4.72 11.06 9.77
C PHE A 101 4.82 12.30 10.66
N ARG A 102 3.67 12.76 11.16
CA ARG A 102 3.60 13.85 12.15
C ARG A 102 2.59 13.44 13.22
N HIS A 103 3.04 13.35 14.48
CA HIS A 103 2.22 12.88 15.61
C HIS A 103 1.53 11.52 15.36
N GLY A 104 2.23 10.61 14.67
CA GLY A 104 1.69 9.30 14.29
C GLY A 104 0.89 9.26 12.99
N GLU A 105 0.49 10.41 12.43
CA GLU A 105 -0.29 10.52 11.20
C GLU A 105 0.61 10.51 9.95
N LEU A 106 0.23 9.74 8.93
CA LEU A 106 0.85 9.75 7.61
C LEU A 106 0.50 11.07 6.90
N VAL A 107 1.50 11.94 6.69
CA VAL A 107 1.31 13.27 6.13
C VAL A 107 2.03 13.49 4.81
N GLY A 108 2.85 12.57 4.37
CA GLY A 108 3.57 12.71 3.11
C GLY A 108 4.26 11.44 2.66
N ALA A 109 4.49 11.37 1.35
CA ALA A 109 5.30 10.35 0.69
C ALA A 109 6.13 11.03 -0.39
N LYS A 110 7.41 10.69 -0.49
CA LYS A 110 8.34 11.24 -1.48
C LYS A 110 8.99 10.10 -2.23
N ALA A 111 8.84 10.06 -3.55
CA ALA A 111 9.60 9.16 -4.39
C ALA A 111 11.09 9.50 -4.32
N LEU A 112 11.92 8.50 -4.19
CA LEU A 112 13.37 8.60 -4.21
C LEU A 112 13.94 8.11 -5.54
N ASN A 113 13.50 6.92 -5.95
CA ASN A 113 13.94 6.24 -7.17
C ASN A 113 12.79 5.42 -7.73
N THR A 114 12.83 5.20 -9.03
CA THR A 114 12.04 4.18 -9.72
C THR A 114 12.97 3.35 -10.57
N TYR A 115 12.80 2.04 -10.51
CA TYR A 115 13.55 1.07 -11.30
C TYR A 115 12.58 0.24 -12.14
N THR A 116 13.06 -0.30 -13.25
CA THR A 116 12.37 -1.41 -13.92
C THR A 116 12.82 -2.72 -13.29
N LEU A 117 11.91 -3.68 -13.17
CA LEU A 117 12.28 -5.07 -12.88
C LEU A 117 13.02 -5.64 -14.09
N ARG A 118 14.12 -6.35 -13.83
CA ARG A 118 15.04 -6.89 -14.83
C ARG A 118 15.39 -8.31 -14.47
N ASP A 119 15.58 -9.15 -15.49
CA ASP A 119 16.07 -10.50 -15.30
C ASP A 119 17.55 -10.54 -14.85
N GLU A 120 18.08 -11.72 -14.59
CA GLU A 120 19.47 -11.92 -14.15
C GLU A 120 20.51 -11.45 -15.19
N THR A 121 20.11 -11.29 -16.46
CA THR A 121 20.96 -10.79 -17.54
C THR A 121 20.88 -9.28 -17.73
N ASP A 122 20.19 -8.57 -16.80
CA ASP A 122 20.00 -7.12 -16.79
C ASP A 122 19.05 -6.62 -17.91
N VAL A 123 18.17 -7.50 -18.43
CA VAL A 123 17.15 -7.14 -19.42
C VAL A 123 15.83 -6.82 -18.71
N SER A 124 15.23 -5.68 -19.04
CA SER A 124 13.95 -5.25 -18.44
C SER A 124 12.82 -6.23 -18.77
N LEU A 125 12.09 -6.65 -17.75
CA LEU A 125 10.85 -7.42 -17.90
C LEU A 125 9.80 -6.58 -18.63
N ARG A 126 9.00 -7.22 -19.48
CA ARG A 126 7.98 -6.53 -20.30
C ARG A 126 6.77 -7.41 -20.58
N GLY A 127 5.60 -6.78 -20.76
CA GLY A 127 4.35 -7.49 -21.07
C GLY A 127 4.05 -8.53 -19.99
N ALA A 128 3.64 -9.72 -20.38
CA ALA A 128 3.29 -10.80 -19.46
C ALA A 128 4.41 -11.22 -18.47
N LEU A 129 5.66 -10.83 -18.71
CA LEU A 129 6.75 -11.07 -17.78
C LEU A 129 6.88 -10.02 -16.70
N SER A 130 6.28 -8.84 -16.87
CA SER A 130 6.39 -7.72 -15.93
C SER A 130 5.21 -7.57 -14.97
N ASP A 131 4.22 -8.43 -15.06
CA ASP A 131 2.96 -8.43 -14.34
C ASP A 131 3.16 -8.85 -12.88
N ALA A 132 3.76 -7.93 -12.11
CA ALA A 132 4.14 -8.15 -10.71
C ALA A 132 2.94 -7.85 -9.81
N GLU A 133 2.59 -8.78 -8.92
CA GLU A 133 1.42 -8.70 -8.05
C GLU A 133 1.82 -8.64 -6.58
N GLY A 134 2.33 -9.69 -5.98
CA GLY A 134 2.71 -9.70 -4.57
C GLY A 134 4.17 -9.31 -4.33
N LEU A 135 4.43 -8.65 -3.20
CA LEU A 135 5.76 -8.21 -2.78
C LEU A 135 6.01 -8.51 -1.30
N GLN A 136 7.04 -9.29 -1.01
CA GLN A 136 7.54 -9.47 0.35
C GLN A 136 9.01 -9.07 0.46
N LEU A 137 9.37 -8.35 1.52
CA LEU A 137 10.76 -8.02 1.82
C LEU A 137 11.38 -9.05 2.78
N LEU A 138 12.60 -9.48 2.46
CA LEU A 138 13.44 -10.28 3.34
C LEU A 138 14.57 -9.42 3.89
N ARG A 139 14.97 -9.65 5.14
CA ARG A 139 16.07 -8.94 5.82
C ARG A 139 15.84 -7.43 5.95
N ALA A 140 14.59 -7.01 5.96
CA ALA A 140 14.20 -5.61 6.04
C ALA A 140 14.02 -5.09 7.49
N ASN A 141 14.28 -5.95 8.48
CA ASN A 141 14.19 -5.66 9.92
C ASN A 141 15.19 -6.54 10.69
N ASN A 142 16.49 -6.28 10.48
CA ASN A 142 17.58 -7.05 11.10
C ASN A 142 18.74 -6.16 11.59
N ASP A 143 18.48 -4.84 11.71
CA ASP A 143 19.45 -3.81 12.09
C ASP A 143 20.62 -3.64 11.08
N ARG A 144 20.44 -4.08 9.82
CA ARG A 144 21.44 -3.98 8.76
C ARG A 144 20.88 -3.31 7.53
N ARG A 145 21.49 -2.21 7.12
CA ARG A 145 21.11 -1.51 5.90
C ARG A 145 21.75 -2.12 4.65
N GLY A 146 21.00 -2.12 3.55
CA GLY A 146 21.48 -2.49 2.22
C GLY A 146 21.55 -3.99 1.94
N ASP A 147 21.05 -4.85 2.84
CA ASP A 147 21.03 -6.29 2.61
C ASP A 147 19.63 -6.86 2.33
N SER A 148 18.63 -5.99 2.28
CA SER A 148 17.24 -6.35 1.96
C SER A 148 17.14 -7.04 0.60
N ARG A 149 16.19 -7.95 0.47
CA ARG A 149 15.83 -8.65 -0.77
C ARG A 149 14.33 -8.57 -0.96
N LEU A 150 13.92 -8.54 -2.20
CA LEU A 150 12.52 -8.56 -2.57
C LEU A 150 12.18 -9.94 -3.09
N VAL A 151 11.03 -10.47 -2.69
CA VAL A 151 10.38 -11.63 -3.28
C VAL A 151 9.14 -11.13 -3.96
N ILE A 152 9.01 -11.36 -5.25
CA ILE A 152 7.92 -10.85 -6.07
C ILE A 152 7.23 -12.02 -6.76
N SER A 153 5.91 -12.07 -6.68
CA SER A 153 5.06 -12.95 -7.48
C SER A 153 4.58 -12.26 -8.75
N PHE A 154 4.31 -13.06 -9.77
CA PHE A 154 3.87 -12.59 -11.08
C PHE A 154 2.65 -13.40 -11.51
N GLU A 155 1.69 -12.75 -12.17
CA GLU A 155 0.40 -13.33 -12.51
C GLU A 155 0.35 -14.01 -13.89
N GLN A 156 0.50 -13.26 -14.99
CA GLN A 156 0.29 -13.79 -16.35
C GLN A 156 1.23 -14.93 -16.73
N GLN A 157 2.42 -14.96 -16.15
CA GLN A 157 3.32 -16.09 -16.17
C GLN A 157 3.62 -16.48 -14.72
N PRO A 158 2.77 -17.31 -14.08
CA PRO A 158 2.82 -17.57 -12.67
C PRO A 158 4.17 -18.06 -12.20
N ARG A 159 4.86 -17.25 -11.41
CA ARG A 159 6.17 -17.54 -10.87
C ARG A 159 6.50 -16.64 -9.70
N VAL A 160 7.53 -17.00 -8.99
CA VAL A 160 8.14 -16.17 -7.93
C VAL A 160 9.62 -15.99 -8.26
N GLU A 161 10.13 -14.79 -8.07
CA GLU A 161 11.54 -14.45 -8.25
C GLU A 161 12.05 -13.57 -7.10
N HIS A 162 13.37 -13.63 -6.86
CA HIS A 162 14.04 -12.79 -5.90
C HIS A 162 14.77 -11.63 -6.60
N PHE A 163 14.64 -10.43 -6.07
CA PHE A 163 15.24 -9.21 -6.61
C PHE A 163 16.11 -8.47 -5.60
N LEU A 164 17.07 -7.73 -6.10
CA LEU A 164 17.74 -6.67 -5.37
C LEU A 164 16.81 -5.42 -5.28
N PRO A 165 17.03 -4.53 -4.30
CA PRO A 165 16.36 -3.23 -4.22
C PRO A 165 16.53 -2.32 -5.46
N SER A 166 17.39 -2.68 -6.38
CA SER A 166 17.59 -2.02 -7.68
C SER A 166 16.75 -2.60 -8.81
N GLY A 167 15.90 -3.61 -8.53
CA GLY A 167 15.05 -4.27 -9.52
C GLY A 167 15.75 -5.34 -10.37
N LEU A 168 16.99 -5.74 -10.03
CA LEU A 168 17.69 -6.83 -10.72
C LEU A 168 17.36 -8.17 -10.07
N ALA A 169 16.91 -9.15 -10.85
CA ALA A 169 16.69 -10.52 -10.38
C ALA A 169 18.01 -11.18 -9.93
N VAL A 170 17.93 -11.99 -8.88
CA VAL A 170 19.07 -12.71 -8.30
C VAL A 170 18.77 -14.19 -8.05
N SER A 171 17.69 -14.69 -8.59
CA SER A 171 17.32 -16.10 -8.57
C SER A 171 16.65 -16.49 -9.88
N GLU A 172 16.82 -17.73 -10.30
CA GLU A 172 15.98 -18.31 -11.33
C GLU A 172 14.51 -18.25 -10.89
N PRO A 173 13.58 -17.94 -11.82
CA PRO A 173 12.15 -17.98 -11.54
C PRO A 173 11.68 -19.40 -11.24
N PHE A 174 10.74 -19.54 -10.29
CA PHE A 174 10.13 -20.83 -10.02
C PHE A 174 8.62 -20.71 -9.84
N THR A 175 7.88 -21.75 -10.20
CA THR A 175 6.43 -21.82 -10.04
C THR A 175 6.10 -22.85 -8.96
N PRO A 176 5.61 -22.43 -7.77
CA PRO A 176 5.22 -23.35 -6.72
C PRO A 176 4.05 -24.23 -7.15
N MET A 177 4.00 -25.48 -6.64
CA MET A 177 2.90 -26.39 -6.96
C MET A 177 1.55 -25.90 -6.42
N GLY A 178 1.57 -25.17 -5.31
CA GLY A 178 0.37 -24.54 -4.73
C GLY A 178 -0.33 -23.54 -5.64
N ALA A 179 0.38 -22.97 -6.62
CA ALA A 179 -0.21 -22.11 -7.65
C ALA A 179 -1.01 -22.84 -8.72
N ARG A 180 -0.99 -24.19 -8.73
CA ARG A 180 -1.74 -24.97 -9.71
C ARG A 180 -3.25 -24.82 -9.56
N GLY A 181 -3.95 -24.75 -10.69
CA GLY A 181 -5.40 -24.61 -10.73
C GLY A 181 -5.88 -23.17 -10.59
N ALA A 182 -4.99 -22.19 -10.38
CA ALA A 182 -5.36 -20.80 -10.51
C ALA A 182 -5.82 -20.52 -11.96
N ALA A 183 -6.91 -19.79 -12.10
CA ALA A 183 -7.34 -19.35 -13.43
C ALA A 183 -6.37 -18.27 -13.95
N PRO A 184 -6.25 -18.07 -15.26
CA PRO A 184 -5.55 -16.91 -15.80
C PRO A 184 -6.09 -15.62 -15.18
N ASN A 185 -5.24 -14.72 -14.76
CA ASN A 185 -5.53 -13.48 -14.05
C ASN A 185 -6.23 -13.68 -12.68
N ASN A 186 -5.89 -14.76 -11.96
CA ASN A 186 -6.27 -15.02 -10.57
C ASN A 186 -5.09 -15.71 -9.87
N GLY A 187 -3.93 -15.12 -9.98
CA GLY A 187 -2.65 -15.70 -9.59
C GLY A 187 -2.31 -15.60 -8.11
N MET A 188 -1.01 -15.52 -7.85
CA MET A 188 -0.45 -15.32 -6.51
C MET A 188 -0.38 -13.82 -6.22
N GLU A 189 -1.41 -13.26 -5.66
CA GLU A 189 -1.50 -11.85 -5.30
C GLU A 189 -0.81 -11.58 -3.95
N ALA A 190 -1.12 -12.40 -2.96
CA ALA A 190 -0.69 -12.19 -1.59
C ALA A 190 0.59 -12.95 -1.26
N LEU A 191 1.60 -12.25 -0.73
CA LEU A 191 2.84 -12.84 -0.19
C LEU A 191 3.08 -12.40 1.24
N THR A 192 3.56 -13.29 2.11
CA THR A 192 4.07 -12.93 3.43
C THR A 192 5.11 -13.91 3.94
N LEU A 193 5.95 -13.48 4.89
CA LEU A 193 6.94 -14.32 5.56
C LEU A 193 6.41 -14.78 6.92
N HIS A 194 5.91 -16.02 6.98
CA HIS A 194 5.45 -16.62 8.22
C HIS A 194 6.63 -17.19 9.05
N PRO A 195 6.72 -16.91 10.36
CA PRO A 195 7.87 -17.30 11.17
C PRO A 195 8.09 -18.81 11.27
N GLN A 196 7.03 -19.62 11.18
CA GLN A 196 7.09 -21.08 11.28
C GLN A 196 7.12 -21.76 9.90
N TYR A 197 6.39 -21.24 8.92
CA TYR A 197 6.15 -21.92 7.65
C TYR A 197 6.93 -21.33 6.47
N GLY A 198 7.74 -20.29 6.72
CA GLY A 198 8.52 -19.61 5.68
C GLY A 198 7.66 -18.71 4.80
N MET A 199 8.06 -18.56 3.55
CA MET A 199 7.31 -17.75 2.60
C MET A 199 5.98 -18.41 2.24
N LEU A 200 4.89 -17.69 2.46
CA LEU A 200 3.53 -18.09 2.07
C LEU A 200 3.05 -17.26 0.91
N ALA A 201 2.27 -17.89 0.03
CA ALA A 201 1.49 -17.23 -1.01
C ALA A 201 0.01 -17.53 -0.85
N GLY A 202 -0.84 -16.58 -1.23
CA GLY A 202 -2.29 -16.73 -1.34
C GLY A 202 -2.74 -16.56 -2.79
N LEU A 203 -3.67 -17.39 -3.25
CA LEU A 203 -4.32 -17.17 -4.54
C LEU A 203 -5.45 -16.16 -4.40
N GLU A 204 -5.60 -15.32 -5.42
CA GLU A 204 -6.63 -14.27 -5.47
C GLU A 204 -8.04 -14.84 -5.33
N ALA A 205 -8.36 -15.84 -6.14
CA ALA A 205 -9.71 -16.38 -6.26
C ALA A 205 -9.73 -17.91 -6.06
N THR A 206 -10.92 -18.50 -6.15
CA THR A 206 -11.13 -19.94 -6.02
C THR A 206 -10.42 -20.70 -7.15
N PRO A 207 -9.41 -21.53 -6.86
CA PRO A 207 -8.76 -22.32 -7.88
C PRO A 207 -9.62 -23.52 -8.30
N GLU A 208 -9.30 -24.10 -9.46
CA GLU A 208 -9.98 -25.29 -9.96
C GLU A 208 -9.95 -26.44 -8.92
N GLY A 209 -11.11 -27.05 -8.69
CA GLY A 209 -11.27 -28.17 -7.77
C GLY A 209 -11.52 -27.79 -6.30
N MET A 210 -11.51 -26.50 -5.94
CA MET A 210 -11.96 -26.03 -4.63
C MET A 210 -13.45 -25.64 -4.65
N SER A 211 -14.07 -25.61 -3.45
CA SER A 211 -15.43 -25.12 -3.28
C SER A 211 -15.49 -23.63 -3.54
N GLU A 212 -16.58 -23.15 -4.15
CA GLU A 212 -16.83 -21.73 -4.37
C GLU A 212 -16.70 -20.93 -3.08
N GLY A 213 -16.11 -19.73 -3.14
CA GLY A 213 -15.85 -18.88 -1.98
C GLY A 213 -14.67 -19.32 -1.11
N MET A 214 -13.88 -20.27 -1.57
CA MET A 214 -12.65 -20.70 -0.92
C MET A 214 -11.44 -20.40 -1.80
N THR A 215 -10.36 -19.96 -1.21
CA THR A 215 -9.07 -19.90 -1.91
C THR A 215 -8.01 -20.67 -1.12
N ARG A 216 -6.77 -20.64 -1.61
CA ARG A 216 -5.66 -21.42 -1.06
C ARG A 216 -4.56 -20.50 -0.57
N ILE A 217 -4.06 -20.78 0.64
CA ILE A 217 -2.79 -20.28 1.15
C ILE A 217 -1.82 -21.46 1.19
N PHE A 218 -0.59 -21.27 0.74
CA PHE A 218 0.41 -22.34 0.69
C PHE A 218 1.83 -21.82 0.87
N SER A 219 2.73 -22.69 1.36
CA SER A 219 4.15 -22.35 1.46
C SER A 219 4.84 -22.51 0.09
N LEU A 220 5.75 -21.58 -0.22
CA LEU A 220 6.49 -21.60 -1.49
C LEU A 220 7.40 -22.82 -1.64
N ASP A 221 7.72 -23.53 -0.56
CA ASP A 221 8.47 -24.78 -0.58
C ASP A 221 7.59 -26.03 -0.79
N ASP A 222 6.30 -25.83 -1.08
CA ASP A 222 5.29 -26.85 -1.38
C ASP A 222 5.03 -27.87 -0.25
N LYS A 223 5.34 -27.54 1.01
CA LYS A 223 5.17 -28.46 2.15
C LYS A 223 3.86 -28.29 2.88
N HIS A 224 3.27 -27.10 2.84
CA HIS A 224 2.13 -26.72 3.66
C HIS A 224 1.10 -26.01 2.82
N GLU A 225 -0.18 -26.30 3.06
CA GLU A 225 -1.29 -25.56 2.46
C GLU A 225 -2.48 -25.46 3.43
N TRP A 226 -3.31 -24.46 3.25
CA TRP A 226 -4.56 -24.23 3.98
C TRP A 226 -5.62 -23.76 3.01
N SER A 227 -6.88 -24.12 3.28
CA SER A 227 -8.01 -23.49 2.63
C SER A 227 -8.37 -22.20 3.37
N TYR A 228 -8.66 -21.15 2.63
CA TYR A 228 -9.04 -19.84 3.17
C TYR A 228 -10.42 -19.46 2.68
N PRO A 229 -11.42 -19.20 3.59
CA PRO A 229 -12.75 -18.78 3.21
C PRO A 229 -12.75 -17.28 2.88
N LEU A 230 -13.00 -16.95 1.62
CA LEU A 230 -13.19 -15.56 1.16
C LEU A 230 -14.42 -14.92 1.83
N ALA A 231 -14.45 -13.60 1.92
CA ALA A 231 -15.63 -12.88 2.38
C ALA A 231 -16.85 -13.17 1.49
N SER A 232 -18.03 -13.05 2.07
CA SER A 232 -19.28 -13.38 1.36
C SER A 232 -19.76 -12.33 0.36
N ASP A 233 -19.01 -11.23 0.21
CA ASP A 233 -19.32 -10.21 -0.78
C ASP A 233 -19.08 -10.74 -2.20
N THR A 234 -20.00 -10.45 -3.11
CA THR A 234 -19.92 -10.96 -4.48
C THR A 234 -18.66 -10.47 -5.18
N GLY A 235 -17.85 -11.40 -5.69
CA GLY A 235 -16.57 -11.11 -6.33
C GLY A 235 -15.45 -10.79 -5.35
N SER A 236 -15.54 -11.31 -4.10
CA SER A 236 -14.46 -11.18 -3.12
C SER A 236 -13.24 -11.99 -3.56
N SER A 237 -12.07 -11.37 -3.46
CA SER A 237 -10.78 -11.96 -3.76
C SER A 237 -9.73 -11.53 -2.72
N LEU A 238 -8.74 -12.42 -2.48
CA LEU A 238 -7.63 -12.18 -1.58
C LEU A 238 -6.52 -11.44 -2.33
N THR A 239 -6.26 -10.19 -1.96
CA THR A 239 -5.28 -9.35 -2.68
C THR A 239 -3.96 -9.20 -1.94
N ALA A 240 -3.95 -9.20 -0.60
CA ALA A 240 -2.71 -9.19 0.16
C ALA A 240 -2.85 -9.88 1.52
N MET A 241 -1.72 -10.24 2.10
CA MET A 241 -1.64 -10.79 3.46
C MET A 241 -0.36 -10.36 4.15
N GLU A 242 -0.44 -10.12 5.47
CA GLU A 242 0.71 -9.71 6.28
C GLU A 242 0.62 -10.31 7.67
N MET A 243 1.76 -10.48 8.35
CA MET A 243 1.78 -11.01 9.70
C MET A 243 1.36 -9.97 10.72
N LEU A 244 0.49 -10.35 11.64
CA LEU A 244 0.23 -9.62 12.89
C LEU A 244 1.31 -9.95 13.93
N PRO A 245 1.62 -9.02 14.85
CA PRO A 245 2.65 -9.25 15.88
C PRO A 245 2.40 -10.45 16.80
N ASP A 246 1.17 -10.89 16.94
CA ASP A 246 0.77 -12.02 17.78
C ASP A 246 0.83 -13.40 17.08
N GLY A 247 1.16 -13.42 15.79
CA GLY A 247 1.33 -14.62 14.99
C GLY A 247 0.13 -15.01 14.13
N ASP A 248 -1.00 -14.32 14.23
CA ASP A 248 -2.08 -14.40 13.25
C ASP A 248 -1.71 -13.61 11.99
N MET A 249 -2.57 -13.64 10.98
CA MET A 249 -2.39 -12.94 9.73
C MET A 249 -3.47 -11.87 9.55
N LEU A 250 -3.08 -10.73 9.00
CA LEU A 250 -3.98 -9.71 8.48
C LEU A 250 -4.16 -9.93 6.97
N MET A 251 -5.40 -10.10 6.57
CA MET A 251 -5.78 -10.35 5.18
C MET A 251 -6.49 -9.12 4.62
N LEU A 252 -6.12 -8.73 3.42
CA LEU A 252 -6.80 -7.72 2.64
C LEU A 252 -7.59 -8.40 1.53
N GLU A 253 -8.90 -8.16 1.49
CA GLU A 253 -9.75 -8.64 0.42
C GLU A 253 -10.46 -7.48 -0.27
N ARG A 254 -10.66 -7.64 -1.56
CA ARG A 254 -11.42 -6.73 -2.40
C ARG A 254 -12.56 -7.47 -3.05
N ALA A 255 -13.77 -6.91 -2.99
CA ALA A 255 -14.92 -7.40 -3.74
C ALA A 255 -15.35 -6.35 -4.75
N PHE A 256 -15.27 -6.69 -6.04
CA PHE A 256 -15.69 -5.84 -7.13
C PHE A 256 -16.45 -6.63 -8.19
N SER A 257 -17.75 -6.47 -8.22
CA SER A 257 -18.63 -7.13 -9.19
C SER A 257 -19.82 -6.21 -9.53
N PRO A 258 -19.68 -5.29 -10.50
CA PRO A 258 -20.76 -4.39 -10.89
C PRO A 258 -22.07 -5.13 -11.22
N PRO A 259 -23.27 -4.67 -10.77
CA PRO A 259 -23.53 -3.33 -10.21
C PRO A 259 -23.37 -3.21 -8.69
N PHE A 260 -22.78 -4.17 -8.01
CA PHE A 260 -22.55 -4.11 -6.56
C PHE A 260 -21.50 -3.07 -6.21
N PRO A 261 -21.57 -2.47 -4.99
CA PRO A 261 -20.55 -1.52 -4.53
C PRO A 261 -19.18 -2.20 -4.38
N LEU A 262 -18.12 -1.42 -4.52
CA LEU A 262 -16.77 -1.84 -4.14
C LEU A 262 -16.72 -2.04 -2.62
N VAL A 263 -16.21 -3.19 -2.19
CA VAL A 263 -16.01 -3.53 -0.78
C VAL A 263 -14.55 -3.88 -0.55
N ILE A 264 -13.96 -3.33 0.51
CA ILE A 264 -12.64 -3.68 1.01
C ILE A 264 -12.82 -4.28 2.40
N SER A 265 -12.30 -5.47 2.62
CA SER A 265 -12.37 -6.16 3.90
C SER A 265 -10.98 -6.37 4.50
N LEU A 266 -10.80 -5.92 5.74
CA LEU A 266 -9.65 -6.28 6.56
C LEU A 266 -10.09 -7.43 7.47
N ARG A 267 -9.39 -8.56 7.36
CA ARG A 267 -9.77 -9.78 8.09
C ARG A 267 -8.55 -10.35 8.84
N ARG A 268 -8.79 -10.93 9.99
CA ARG A 268 -7.78 -11.65 10.76
C ARG A 268 -7.96 -13.14 10.50
N ALA A 269 -6.87 -13.82 10.20
CA ALA A 269 -6.85 -15.24 9.95
C ALA A 269 -5.84 -15.95 10.87
N HIS A 270 -6.26 -17.05 11.48
CA HIS A 270 -5.40 -17.97 12.19
C HIS A 270 -5.18 -19.23 11.35
N LEU A 271 -3.92 -19.57 11.08
CA LEU A 271 -3.57 -20.81 10.40
C LEU A 271 -3.36 -21.90 11.44
N GLY A 272 -4.28 -22.86 11.49
CA GLY A 272 -4.12 -24.08 12.28
C GLY A 272 -3.11 -25.05 11.65
N GLU A 273 -3.31 -26.35 11.94
CA GLU A 273 -2.48 -27.40 11.31
C GLU A 273 -2.58 -27.36 9.78
N PRO A 274 -1.47 -27.56 9.04
CA PRO A 274 -1.51 -27.66 7.59
C PRO A 274 -2.54 -28.69 7.09
N GLY A 275 -3.20 -28.38 5.98
CA GLY A 275 -4.30 -29.17 5.43
C GLY A 275 -5.67 -28.83 6.01
N THR A 276 -5.77 -27.91 6.97
CA THR A 276 -7.05 -27.46 7.53
C THR A 276 -7.54 -26.17 6.91
N GLN A 277 -8.75 -25.75 7.26
CA GLN A 277 -9.26 -24.45 6.91
C GLN A 277 -8.79 -23.41 7.93
N ALA A 278 -8.35 -22.24 7.46
CA ALA A 278 -8.04 -21.09 8.29
C ALA A 278 -9.27 -20.60 9.07
N GLU A 279 -9.08 -20.23 10.34
CA GLU A 279 -10.12 -19.57 11.14
C GLU A 279 -10.07 -18.07 10.86
N VAL A 280 -11.18 -17.50 10.39
CA VAL A 280 -11.19 -16.12 9.91
C VAL A 280 -12.30 -15.30 10.56
N ARG A 281 -11.97 -14.07 10.97
CA ARG A 281 -12.94 -13.06 11.40
C ARG A 281 -12.70 -11.73 10.69
N THR A 282 -13.75 -10.98 10.43
CA THR A 282 -13.67 -9.65 9.82
C THR A 282 -13.39 -8.59 10.89
N LEU A 283 -12.36 -7.77 10.69
CA LEU A 283 -12.02 -6.61 11.53
C LEU A 283 -12.75 -5.35 11.04
N ALA A 284 -12.77 -5.16 9.72
CA ALA A 284 -13.48 -4.05 9.08
C ALA A 284 -13.99 -4.47 7.70
N ARG A 285 -15.18 -4.01 7.36
CA ARG A 285 -15.81 -4.14 6.04
C ARG A 285 -16.19 -2.75 5.55
N LEU A 286 -15.43 -2.21 4.64
CA LEU A 286 -15.60 -0.88 4.08
C LEU A 286 -16.34 -0.99 2.76
N SER A 287 -17.46 -0.27 2.59
CA SER A 287 -18.27 -0.35 1.37
C SER A 287 -18.47 1.05 0.78
N SER A 288 -18.23 1.18 -0.52
CA SER A 288 -18.57 2.41 -1.24
C SER A 288 -20.07 2.71 -1.24
N GLY A 289 -20.90 1.68 -1.06
CA GLY A 289 -22.37 1.82 -0.88
C GLY A 289 -22.74 2.44 0.45
N ASP A 290 -21.90 2.33 1.46
CA ASP A 290 -22.09 2.88 2.80
C ASP A 290 -21.40 4.25 2.96
N GLY A 291 -20.94 4.86 1.85
CA GLY A 291 -20.36 6.20 1.83
C GLY A 291 -18.85 6.26 2.04
N TRP A 292 -18.15 5.12 2.04
CA TRP A 292 -16.70 5.09 2.01
C TRP A 292 -16.18 5.49 0.63
N SER A 293 -15.20 6.39 0.62
CA SER A 293 -14.51 6.84 -0.59
C SER A 293 -13.31 5.92 -0.84
N LEU A 294 -13.57 4.77 -1.41
CA LEU A 294 -12.61 3.69 -1.62
C LEU A 294 -12.05 3.71 -3.03
N ASP A 295 -10.93 3.03 -3.20
CA ASP A 295 -10.42 2.57 -4.47
C ASP A 295 -9.98 1.11 -4.35
N ASN A 296 -9.39 0.56 -5.37
CA ASN A 296 -9.01 -0.84 -5.56
C ASN A 296 -7.80 -1.21 -4.66
N PHE A 297 -7.98 -1.31 -3.33
CA PHE A 297 -6.89 -1.67 -2.41
C PHE A 297 -6.45 -3.12 -2.63
N GLU A 298 -5.16 -3.29 -2.96
CA GLU A 298 -4.56 -4.57 -3.30
C GLU A 298 -3.31 -4.88 -2.48
N GLY A 299 -2.49 -3.89 -2.16
CA GLY A 299 -1.24 -4.10 -1.42
C GLY A 299 -1.34 -3.80 0.07
N LEU A 300 -0.57 -4.55 0.88
CA LEU A 300 -0.55 -4.45 2.34
C LEU A 300 0.87 -4.68 2.86
N THR A 301 1.31 -3.90 3.86
CA THR A 301 2.57 -4.16 4.55
C THR A 301 2.53 -3.76 6.02
N HIS A 302 3.24 -4.50 6.85
CA HIS A 302 3.49 -4.13 8.23
C HIS A 302 4.49 -2.96 8.30
N LEU A 303 4.16 -1.92 9.05
CA LEU A 303 5.03 -0.74 9.22
C LEU A 303 5.90 -0.88 10.49
N GLU A 304 5.29 -0.81 11.65
CA GLU A 304 5.93 -1.02 12.96
C GLU A 304 4.87 -1.22 14.06
N GLY A 305 5.17 -2.01 15.06
CA GLY A 305 4.23 -2.31 16.14
C GLY A 305 2.97 -2.96 15.60
N ASN A 306 1.82 -2.32 15.79
CA ASN A 306 0.53 -2.76 15.25
C ASN A 306 0.06 -1.92 14.05
N ARG A 307 0.93 -1.11 13.46
CA ARG A 307 0.61 -0.24 12.32
C ARG A 307 0.92 -0.92 10.98
N PHE A 308 0.03 -0.67 10.03
CA PHE A 308 0.08 -1.21 8.68
C PHE A 308 -0.15 -0.10 7.65
N LEU A 309 0.29 -0.37 6.43
CA LEU A 309 -0.02 0.44 5.25
C LEU A 309 -0.75 -0.43 4.25
N MET A 310 -1.75 0.14 3.57
CA MET A 310 -2.38 -0.46 2.39
C MET A 310 -2.35 0.53 1.23
N ILE A 311 -2.24 0.00 0.02
CA ILE A 311 -2.20 0.79 -1.21
C ILE A 311 -3.26 0.33 -2.18
N SER A 312 -3.82 1.27 -2.96
CA SER A 312 -4.74 0.92 -4.03
C SER A 312 -4.09 1.01 -5.39
N ASP A 313 -4.46 0.10 -6.27
CA ASP A 313 -4.20 0.13 -7.69
C ASP A 313 -5.20 1.06 -8.40
N ASP A 314 -4.72 1.93 -9.28
CA ASP A 314 -5.55 2.77 -10.13
C ASP A 314 -5.71 2.19 -11.56
N ASN A 315 -5.17 1.01 -11.82
CA ASN A 315 -5.19 0.35 -13.13
C ASN A 315 -4.79 1.29 -14.29
N PHE A 316 -3.97 2.32 -13.99
CA PHE A 316 -3.69 3.45 -14.90
C PHE A 316 -4.96 4.10 -15.47
N SER A 317 -6.08 4.01 -14.77
CA SER A 317 -7.39 4.55 -15.15
C SER A 317 -7.57 5.97 -14.60
N SER A 318 -8.05 6.89 -15.44
CA SER A 318 -8.39 8.23 -14.97
C SER A 318 -9.59 8.28 -14.01
N PHE A 319 -10.30 7.18 -13.84
CA PHE A 319 -11.47 7.04 -12.95
C PHE A 319 -11.09 6.48 -11.59
N GLN A 320 -9.87 5.96 -11.45
CA GLN A 320 -9.35 5.37 -10.22
C GLN A 320 -8.23 6.24 -9.64
N THR A 321 -7.83 5.94 -8.43
CA THR A 321 -6.91 6.78 -7.66
C THR A 321 -5.97 5.91 -6.84
N THR A 322 -4.68 6.11 -6.99
CA THR A 322 -3.71 5.48 -6.09
C THR A 322 -3.78 6.13 -4.70
N LEU A 323 -4.26 5.39 -3.72
CA LEU A 323 -4.37 5.77 -2.31
C LEU A 323 -3.35 4.99 -1.48
N LEU A 324 -2.62 5.68 -0.62
CA LEU A 324 -1.78 5.07 0.41
C LEU A 324 -2.39 5.39 1.77
N SER A 325 -2.85 4.37 2.49
CA SER A 325 -3.55 4.51 3.77
C SER A 325 -2.79 3.85 4.91
N CYS A 326 -2.71 4.53 6.04
CA CYS A 326 -2.14 4.06 7.28
C CYS A 326 -3.25 3.71 8.27
N PHE A 327 -3.12 2.57 8.94
CA PHE A 327 -3.98 2.16 10.05
C PHE A 327 -3.22 1.29 11.05
N ALA A 328 -3.77 1.16 12.26
CA ALA A 328 -3.30 0.21 13.26
C ALA A 328 -4.40 -0.81 13.55
N VAL A 329 -4.01 -2.06 13.77
CA VAL A 329 -4.88 -3.11 14.33
C VAL A 329 -4.70 -3.07 15.83
N ILE A 330 -5.79 -2.81 16.56
CA ILE A 330 -5.76 -2.75 18.03
C ILE A 330 -6.54 -3.94 18.60
N GLU A 331 -5.98 -4.56 19.64
CA GLU A 331 -6.74 -5.55 20.37
C GLU A 331 -7.90 -4.86 21.11
N PRO A 332 -9.12 -5.40 21.06
CA PRO A 332 -10.20 -4.90 21.92
C PRO A 332 -9.73 -5.02 23.37
N GLU A 333 -9.87 -3.94 24.16
CA GLU A 333 -9.64 -4.02 25.59
C GLU A 333 -10.45 -5.20 26.13
N ALA A 334 -9.76 -6.18 26.77
CA ALA A 334 -10.44 -7.28 27.40
C ALA A 334 -11.46 -6.69 28.38
N PHE A 335 -12.75 -6.98 28.19
CA PHE A 335 -13.79 -6.59 29.13
C PHE A 335 -13.36 -7.10 30.49
N THR A 336 -12.79 -6.25 31.33
CA THR A 336 -12.65 -6.53 32.75
C THR A 336 -14.07 -6.65 33.26
N ALA A 337 -14.49 -7.89 33.51
CA ALA A 337 -15.75 -8.14 34.17
C ALA A 337 -15.71 -7.35 35.49
N GLU A 338 -16.44 -6.25 35.51
CA GLU A 338 -16.62 -5.44 36.70
C GLU A 338 -17.19 -6.37 37.77
N SER A 339 -16.38 -6.60 38.80
CA SER A 339 -16.77 -7.41 39.96
C SER A 339 -18.12 -6.93 40.46
N ALA A 340 -19.11 -7.81 40.39
CA ALA A 340 -20.42 -7.55 40.99
C ALA A 340 -20.19 -7.19 42.47
N PRO A 341 -20.80 -6.11 42.97
CA PRO A 341 -20.75 -5.82 44.40
C PRO A 341 -21.48 -6.92 45.17
N GLU A 342 -20.83 -7.40 46.28
CA GLU A 342 -21.40 -8.33 47.24
C GLU A 342 -22.65 -7.77 47.96
#